data_dbc24e00b15efd1c3f41dc258e1a8ceb
#
_entry.id   dbc24e00b15efd1c3f41dc258e1a8ceb
#
_cell.length_a   1.000
_cell.length_b   1.000
_cell.length_c   1.000
_cell.angle_alpha   90.00
_cell.angle_beta   90.00
_cell.angle_gamma   90.00
#
_symmetry.space_group_name_H-M   'P 1'
#
loop_
_entity.id
_entity.type
_entity.pdbx_description
1 polymer ?
#
loop_
_entity_poly.entity_id
_entity_poly.type
_entity_poly.pdbx_seq_one_letter_code
_entity_poly.pdbx_strand_id
1 'polypeptide(L)'
;MIPRGIPYEAAMRQFRWPKSERFNIGRAVCERHPGHALAMIVEDADGSVRHWTFGQLLAASSRLANALKAKGIDNGDRVGVF
;
A
#
# COMPACT_ATOMS: atom_id res chain seq x y z
N MET A 1 -1.93 -15.81 5.02
CA MET A 1 -0.51 -16.20 4.92
C MET A 1 -0.37 -17.70 4.93
N ILE A 2 0.58 -18.22 4.17
CA ILE A 2 0.84 -19.65 4.11
C ILE A 2 1.73 -20.03 5.30
N PRO A 3 1.29 -20.98 6.17
CA PRO A 3 2.13 -21.41 7.29
C PRO A 3 3.38 -22.12 6.80
N ARG A 4 4.45 -22.03 7.60
CA ARG A 4 5.70 -22.74 7.32
C ARG A 4 5.53 -24.24 7.59
N GLY A 5 6.29 -25.05 6.85
CA GLY A 5 6.32 -26.50 7.07
C GLY A 5 5.20 -27.27 6.40
N ILE A 6 4.37 -26.61 5.60
CA ILE A 6 3.31 -27.27 4.82
C ILE A 6 3.82 -27.56 3.41
N PRO A 7 3.59 -28.78 2.88
CA PRO A 7 3.94 -29.08 1.50
C PRO A 7 3.23 -28.13 0.52
N TYR A 8 3.86 -27.85 -0.60
CA TYR A 8 3.34 -26.92 -1.61
C TYR A 8 1.90 -27.26 -2.01
N GLU A 9 1.60 -28.52 -2.26
CA GLU A 9 0.27 -28.93 -2.71
C GLU A 9 -0.80 -28.68 -1.63
N ALA A 10 -0.47 -28.94 -0.35
CA ALA A 10 -1.38 -28.65 0.74
C ALA A 10 -1.57 -27.16 0.92
N ALA A 11 -0.49 -26.38 0.80
CA ALA A 11 -0.55 -24.92 0.88
C ALA A 11 -1.44 -24.35 -0.22
N MET A 12 -1.32 -24.86 -1.45
CA MET A 12 -2.15 -24.44 -2.56
C MET A 12 -3.63 -24.70 -2.31
N ARG A 13 -3.96 -25.85 -1.72
CA ARG A 13 -5.35 -26.21 -1.43
C ARG A 13 -5.93 -25.40 -0.28
N GLN A 14 -5.13 -25.07 0.71
CA GLN A 14 -5.58 -24.34 1.89
C GLN A 14 -5.64 -22.83 1.66
N PHE A 15 -4.82 -22.33 0.75
CA PHE A 15 -4.75 -20.90 0.48
C PHE A 15 -6.00 -20.42 -0.24
N ARG A 16 -6.52 -19.29 0.23
CA ARG A 16 -7.61 -18.59 -0.44
C ARG A 16 -7.23 -17.13 -0.59
N TRP A 17 -7.37 -16.60 -1.79
CA TRP A 17 -7.18 -15.19 -2.03
C TRP A 17 -8.27 -14.41 -1.30
N PRO A 18 -7.89 -13.43 -0.47
CA PRO A 18 -8.90 -12.56 0.12
C PRO A 18 -9.63 -11.81 -1.01
N LYS A 19 -10.96 -11.86 -1.00
CA LYS A 19 -11.78 -11.19 -1.99
C LYS A 19 -12.58 -10.09 -1.33
N SER A 20 -12.63 -8.94 -2.00
CA SER A 20 -13.44 -7.81 -1.57
C SER A 20 -14.05 -7.18 -2.81
N GLU A 21 -15.34 -6.81 -2.72
CA GLU A 21 -16.00 -6.09 -3.81
C GLU A 21 -15.30 -4.78 -4.12
N ARG A 22 -14.83 -4.11 -3.07
CA ARG A 22 -14.06 -2.88 -3.20
C ARG A 22 -12.76 -3.05 -2.41
N PHE A 23 -11.67 -2.98 -3.11
CA PHE A 23 -10.36 -3.11 -2.50
C PHE A 23 -9.53 -1.88 -2.81
N ASN A 24 -8.96 -1.29 -1.77
CA ASN A 24 -8.04 -0.18 -1.89
C ASN A 24 -6.70 -0.60 -1.30
N ILE A 25 -5.70 -0.74 -2.15
CA ILE A 25 -4.38 -1.22 -1.74
C ILE A 25 -3.68 -0.24 -0.78
N GLY A 26 -3.86 1.05 -0.98
CA GLY A 26 -3.28 2.06 -0.10
C GLY A 26 -3.81 1.94 1.32
N ARG A 27 -5.12 1.77 1.48
CA ARG A 27 -5.74 1.56 2.79
C ARG A 27 -5.32 0.22 3.39
N ALA A 28 -5.33 -0.84 2.58
CA ALA A 28 -4.95 -2.17 3.06
C ALA A 28 -3.52 -2.19 3.57
N VAL A 29 -2.61 -1.48 2.92
CA VAL A 29 -1.19 -1.43 3.33
C VAL A 29 -0.97 -0.49 4.51
N CYS A 30 -1.60 0.69 4.51
CA CYS A 30 -1.32 1.72 5.51
C CYS A 30 -2.16 1.59 6.78
N GLU A 31 -3.44 1.21 6.66
CA GLU A 31 -4.35 1.16 7.81
C GLU A 31 -4.13 -0.03 8.74
N ARG A 32 -3.45 -1.07 8.27
CA ARG A 32 -3.14 -2.26 9.07
C ARG A 32 -2.13 -2.00 10.18
N HIS A 33 -1.42 -0.89 10.12
CA HIS A 33 -0.31 -0.61 11.02
C HIS A 33 -0.61 0.61 11.87
N PRO A 34 -0.04 0.71 13.09
CA PRO A 34 -0.14 1.93 13.88
C PRO A 34 0.38 3.12 13.07
N GLY A 35 -0.31 4.25 13.15
CA GLY A 35 0.06 5.43 12.38
C GLY A 35 1.44 5.98 12.68
N HIS A 36 1.96 5.74 13.91
CA HIS A 36 3.29 6.18 14.32
C HIS A 36 4.41 5.22 13.94
N ALA A 37 4.09 4.02 13.43
CA ALA A 37 5.10 3.03 13.07
C ALA A 37 5.87 3.46 11.82
N LEU A 38 7.16 3.14 11.78
CA LEU A 38 8.00 3.44 10.63
C LEU A 38 7.60 2.60 9.43
N ALA A 39 7.31 3.25 8.31
CA ALA A 39 6.88 2.58 7.09
C ALA A 39 7.96 2.57 6.01
N MET A 40 8.70 3.67 5.89
CA MET A 40 9.63 3.83 4.78
C MET A 40 10.79 4.73 5.18
N ILE A 41 11.97 4.37 4.72
CA ILE A 41 13.18 5.19 4.85
C ILE A 41 13.63 5.57 3.45
N VAL A 42 13.80 6.86 3.20
CA VAL A 42 14.21 7.38 1.89
C VAL A 42 15.58 8.02 2.04
N GLU A 43 16.54 7.58 1.23
CA GLU A 43 17.86 8.18 1.16
C GLU A 43 18.01 8.90 -0.18
N ASP A 44 18.34 10.17 -0.11
CA ASP A 44 18.57 10.98 -1.31
C ASP A 44 20.02 10.85 -1.80
N ALA A 45 20.28 11.31 -3.02
CA ALA A 45 21.60 11.20 -3.64
C ALA A 45 22.69 11.95 -2.87
N ASP A 46 22.32 12.97 -2.10
CA ASP A 46 23.24 13.75 -1.28
C ASP A 46 23.52 13.11 0.10
N GLY A 47 22.95 11.95 0.37
CA GLY A 47 23.10 11.25 1.63
C GLY A 47 22.06 11.61 2.69
N SER A 48 21.14 12.53 2.40
CA SER A 48 20.05 12.87 3.31
C SER A 48 19.12 11.68 3.49
N VAL A 49 18.65 11.47 4.73
CA VAL A 49 17.74 10.38 5.07
C VAL A 49 16.45 10.94 5.62
N ARG A 50 15.32 10.47 5.09
CA ARG A 50 14.00 10.85 5.57
C ARG A 50 13.25 9.61 6.00
N HIS A 51 12.49 9.74 7.09
CA HIS A 51 11.66 8.67 7.62
C HIS A 51 10.18 9.00 7.43
N TRP A 52 9.42 8.00 6.97
CA TRP A 52 7.98 8.13 6.79
C TRP A 52 7.27 7.12 7.68
N THR A 53 6.29 7.59 8.45
CA THR A 53 5.40 6.70 9.20
C THR A 53 4.23 6.27 8.33
N PHE A 54 3.51 5.22 8.74
CA PHE A 54 2.31 4.78 8.02
C PHE A 54 1.24 5.88 7.99
N GLY A 55 1.07 6.62 9.08
CA GLY A 55 0.14 7.75 9.11
C GLY A 55 0.50 8.85 8.12
N GLN A 56 1.77 9.17 7.99
CA GLN A 56 2.25 10.16 7.02
C GLN A 56 2.01 9.69 5.58
N LEU A 57 2.27 8.42 5.29
CA LEU A 57 1.99 7.85 3.96
C LEU A 57 0.51 7.89 3.64
N LEU A 58 -0.32 7.52 4.61
CA LEU A 58 -1.77 7.54 4.42
C LEU A 58 -2.26 8.96 4.12
N ALA A 59 -1.79 9.95 4.88
CA ALA A 59 -2.16 11.34 4.66
C ALA A 59 -1.69 11.85 3.30
N ALA A 60 -0.47 11.52 2.89
CA ALA A 60 0.08 11.92 1.60
C ALA A 60 -0.70 11.28 0.43
N SER A 61 -1.01 9.99 0.53
CA SER A 61 -1.75 9.29 -0.51
C SER A 61 -3.19 9.81 -0.62
N SER A 62 -3.82 10.17 0.50
CA SER A 62 -5.16 10.75 0.50
C SER A 62 -5.17 12.12 -0.19
N ARG A 63 -4.14 12.95 0.07
CA ARG A 63 -4.01 14.25 -0.60
C ARG A 63 -3.83 14.08 -2.10
N LEU A 64 -3.01 13.11 -2.51
CA LEU A 64 -2.81 12.82 -3.92
C LEU A 64 -4.11 12.35 -4.58
N ALA A 65 -4.85 11.47 -3.92
CA ALA A 65 -6.13 10.98 -4.42
C ALA A 65 -7.13 12.14 -4.62
N ASN A 66 -7.20 13.07 -3.67
CA ASN A 66 -8.07 14.24 -3.79
C ASN A 66 -7.64 15.15 -4.92
N ALA A 67 -6.34 15.34 -5.13
CA ALA A 67 -5.81 16.13 -6.23
C ALA A 67 -6.16 15.50 -7.58
N LEU A 68 -6.05 14.19 -7.71
CA LEU A 68 -6.42 13.46 -8.92
C LEU A 68 -7.91 13.59 -9.23
N LYS A 69 -8.75 13.47 -8.19
CA LYS A 69 -10.20 13.68 -8.35
C LYS A 69 -10.52 15.09 -8.83
N ALA A 70 -9.85 16.09 -8.28
CA ALA A 70 -10.04 17.47 -8.68
C ALA A 70 -9.68 17.70 -10.14
N LYS A 71 -8.78 16.90 -10.71
CA LYS A 71 -8.41 16.94 -12.13
C LYS A 71 -9.32 16.10 -13.01
N GLY A 72 -10.35 15.47 -12.46
CA GLY A 72 -11.31 14.68 -13.23
C GLY A 72 -10.90 13.23 -13.48
N ILE A 73 -9.89 12.74 -12.77
CA ILE A 73 -9.44 11.35 -12.92
C ILE A 73 -10.34 10.43 -12.08
N ASP A 74 -10.82 9.36 -12.70
CA ASP A 74 -11.77 8.44 -12.09
C ASP A 74 -11.37 6.99 -12.37
N ASN A 75 -12.17 6.05 -11.87
CA ASN A 75 -11.92 4.63 -12.06
C ASN A 75 -11.78 4.29 -13.55
N GLY A 76 -10.78 3.49 -13.86
CA GLY A 76 -10.50 3.09 -15.23
C GLY A 76 -9.53 4.01 -15.97
N ASP A 77 -9.25 5.18 -15.43
CA ASP A 77 -8.27 6.09 -16.03
C ASP A 77 -6.85 5.58 -15.81
N ARG A 78 -5.96 5.96 -16.70
CA ARG A 78 -4.57 5.54 -16.66
C ARG A 78 -3.68 6.68 -16.20
N VAL A 79 -2.80 6.38 -15.23
CA VAL A 79 -1.85 7.34 -14.68
C VAL A 79 -0.46 6.74 -14.77
N GLY A 80 0.49 7.48 -15.36
CA GLY A 80 1.87 7.06 -15.43
C GLY A 80 2.70 7.66 -14.29
N VAL A 81 3.65 6.86 -13.77
CA VAL A 81 4.60 7.29 -12.75
C VAL A 81 6.01 7.09 -13.30
N PHE A 82 6.81 8.16 -13.28
CA PHE A 82 8.17 8.14 -13.83
C PHE A 82 9.22 8.33 -12.76
#